data_fdaa9ece6e1bd06005e3c986ca7db7a2
#
_entry.id   fdaa9ece6e1bd06005e3c986ca7db7a2
#
_cell.length_a   1.000
_cell.length_b   1.000
_cell.length_c   1.000
_cell.angle_alpha   90.00
_cell.angle_beta   90.00
_cell.angle_gamma   90.00
#
_symmetry.space_group_name_H-M   'P 1'
#
loop_
_entity.id
_entity.type
_entity.pdbx_description
1 polymer ?
#
loop_
_entity_poly.entity_id
_entity_poly.type
_entity_poly.pdbx_seq_one_letter_code
_entity_poly.pdbx_strand_id
1 'polypeptide(L)'
;MLQSLKTLRASLRENGRIAVIAVLFAAMGAVCECILPFVMAKLIDSSGVDWRDIAVYGAALAVLAAAALVFGVFAGRWSARASAGFAANLREDMFVRVQGFSFSEIDKFSAASLVTRMTTDITNVQNAFNMIICAAVRVPVMMVFSVVMSFVISPHLAWIFLACVPVLGGIIVFIVSRATPVFNRVFKKYDALNESVNENVRAIRVVKTYVRG
;
A
#
# COMPACT_ATOMS: atom_id res chain seq x y z
N MET A 1 18.11 -8.58 -0.57
CA MET A 1 17.10 -7.60 -0.96
C MET A 1 17.01 -7.38 -2.47
N LEU A 2 18.09 -7.05 -3.19
CA LEU A 2 18.10 -6.86 -4.66
C LEU A 2 17.69 -8.11 -5.47
N GLN A 3 18.09 -9.31 -5.05
CA GLN A 3 17.69 -10.57 -5.70
C GLN A 3 16.19 -10.84 -5.56
N SER A 4 15.61 -10.57 -4.39
CA SER A 4 14.16 -10.72 -4.15
C SER A 4 13.34 -9.76 -5.03
N LEU A 5 13.82 -8.53 -5.24
CA LEU A 5 13.19 -7.56 -6.13
C LEU A 5 13.24 -7.99 -7.60
N LYS A 6 14.36 -8.61 -8.04
CA LYS A 6 14.46 -9.17 -9.40
C LYS A 6 13.49 -10.32 -9.63
N THR A 7 13.32 -11.19 -8.63
CA THR A 7 12.38 -12.32 -8.72
C THR A 7 10.93 -11.82 -8.77
N LEU A 8 10.58 -10.86 -7.91
CA LEU A 8 9.26 -10.23 -7.92
C LEU A 8 8.95 -9.52 -9.25
N ARG A 9 9.95 -8.84 -9.83
CA ARG A 9 9.82 -8.22 -11.14
C ARG A 9 9.65 -9.26 -12.27
N ALA A 10 10.31 -10.41 -12.17
CA ALA A 10 10.13 -11.49 -13.12
C ALA A 10 8.71 -12.08 -13.09
N SER A 11 8.11 -12.21 -11.91
CA SER A 11 6.72 -12.70 -11.75
C SER A 11 5.65 -11.68 -12.20
N LEU A 12 6.04 -10.41 -12.47
CA LEU A 12 5.12 -9.43 -13.07
C LEU A 12 4.70 -9.80 -14.50
N ARG A 13 5.57 -10.41 -15.29
CA ARG A 13 5.32 -10.84 -16.68
C ARG A 13 4.49 -9.81 -17.46
N GLU A 14 3.33 -10.22 -18.00
CA GLU A 14 2.42 -9.37 -18.78
C GLU A 14 1.64 -8.34 -17.93
N ASN A 15 1.53 -8.56 -16.62
CA ASN A 15 0.78 -7.70 -15.71
C ASN A 15 1.44 -6.33 -15.47
N GLY A 16 2.71 -6.16 -15.90
CA GLY A 16 3.41 -4.87 -15.84
C GLY A 16 2.71 -3.77 -16.65
N ARG A 17 2.16 -4.10 -17.82
CA ARG A 17 1.39 -3.14 -18.66
C ARG A 17 0.10 -2.71 -17.95
N ILE A 18 -0.59 -3.65 -17.32
CA ILE A 18 -1.80 -3.40 -16.54
C ILE A 18 -1.51 -2.49 -15.35
N ALA A 19 -0.38 -2.73 -14.66
CA ALA A 19 0.06 -1.88 -13.57
C ALA A 19 0.36 -0.43 -14.04
N VAL A 20 0.98 -0.24 -15.20
CA VAL A 20 1.23 1.09 -15.76
C VAL A 20 -0.07 1.83 -16.07
N ILE A 21 -1.07 1.14 -16.61
CA ILE A 21 -2.40 1.73 -16.85
C ILE A 21 -3.04 2.17 -15.54
N ALA A 22 -2.98 1.35 -14.50
CA ALA A 22 -3.49 1.70 -13.17
C ALA A 22 -2.80 2.96 -12.61
N VAL A 23 -1.48 3.05 -12.78
CA VAL A 23 -0.64 4.18 -12.39
C VAL A 23 -1.06 5.47 -13.13
N LEU A 24 -1.30 5.40 -14.43
CA LEU A 24 -1.75 6.55 -15.23
C LEU A 24 -3.12 7.06 -14.77
N PHE A 25 -4.09 6.17 -14.55
CA PHE A 25 -5.39 6.56 -14.03
C PHE A 25 -5.29 7.15 -12.61
N ALA A 26 -4.44 6.59 -11.74
CA ALA A 26 -4.20 7.12 -10.40
C ALA A 26 -3.60 8.53 -10.45
N ALA A 27 -2.66 8.78 -11.38
CA ALA A 27 -2.07 10.10 -11.59
C ALA A 27 -3.11 11.12 -12.08
N MET A 28 -3.94 10.74 -13.06
CA MET A 28 -5.01 11.61 -13.58
C MET A 28 -6.04 11.96 -12.49
N GLY A 29 -6.43 10.97 -11.67
CA GLY A 29 -7.31 11.20 -10.53
C GLY A 29 -6.71 12.16 -9.51
N ALA A 30 -5.43 11.98 -9.17
CA ALA A 30 -4.72 12.87 -8.25
C ALA A 30 -4.64 14.32 -8.77
N VAL A 31 -4.39 14.51 -10.06
CA VAL A 31 -4.39 15.86 -10.68
C VAL A 31 -5.77 16.50 -10.58
N CYS A 32 -6.86 15.76 -10.90
CA CYS A 32 -8.22 16.28 -10.74
C CYS A 32 -8.51 16.70 -9.29
N GLU A 33 -8.15 15.86 -8.32
CA GLU A 33 -8.31 16.16 -6.89
C GLU A 33 -7.53 17.40 -6.45
N CYS A 34 -6.34 17.59 -6.98
CA CYS A 34 -5.50 18.77 -6.68
C CYS A 34 -6.06 20.07 -7.28
N ILE A 35 -6.78 20.00 -8.39
CA ILE A 35 -7.39 21.17 -9.03
C ILE A 35 -8.67 21.65 -8.29
N LEU A 36 -9.39 20.74 -7.61
CA LEU A 36 -10.64 21.09 -6.91
C LEU A 36 -10.50 22.25 -5.92
N PRO A 37 -9.51 22.28 -4.98
CA PRO A 37 -9.34 23.40 -4.06
C PRO A 37 -9.02 24.70 -4.78
N PHE A 38 -8.32 24.63 -5.92
CA PHE A 38 -7.96 25.83 -6.68
C PHE A 38 -9.17 26.47 -7.37
N VAL A 39 -10.06 25.67 -7.94
CA VAL A 39 -11.33 26.16 -8.50
C VAL A 39 -12.21 26.72 -7.41
N MET A 40 -12.23 26.08 -6.23
CA MET A 40 -13.00 26.56 -5.07
C MET A 40 -12.44 27.91 -4.54
N ALA A 41 -11.13 28.07 -4.47
CA ALA A 41 -10.51 29.33 -4.08
C ALA A 41 -10.89 30.48 -5.03
N LYS A 42 -10.88 30.23 -6.35
CA LYS A 42 -11.32 31.23 -7.35
C LYS A 42 -12.80 31.64 -7.18
N LEU A 43 -13.66 30.68 -6.83
CA LEU A 43 -15.06 30.98 -6.54
C LEU A 43 -15.20 31.91 -5.33
N ILE A 44 -14.38 31.70 -4.28
CA ILE A 44 -14.41 32.49 -3.04
C ILE A 44 -13.84 33.90 -3.27
N ASP A 45 -12.77 34.01 -4.06
CA ASP A 45 -12.06 35.29 -4.34
C ASP A 45 -12.82 36.21 -5.30
N SER A 46 -13.80 35.70 -6.04
CA SER A 46 -14.60 36.55 -6.92
C SER A 46 -15.52 37.44 -6.07
N SER A 47 -15.02 38.63 -5.76
CA SER A 47 -15.74 39.68 -5.03
C SER A 47 -16.90 40.24 -5.88
N GLY A 48 -18.12 39.79 -5.58
CA GLY A 48 -19.35 40.14 -6.30
C GLY A 48 -19.93 38.90 -6.99
N VAL A 49 -20.17 37.88 -6.21
CA VAL A 49 -20.65 36.55 -6.70
C VAL A 49 -22.00 36.71 -7.37
N ASP A 50 -22.00 36.83 -8.68
CA ASP A 50 -23.22 36.75 -9.47
C ASP A 50 -23.68 35.28 -9.50
N TRP A 51 -25.01 35.07 -9.48
CA TRP A 51 -25.60 33.73 -9.56
C TRP A 51 -25.03 32.90 -10.72
N ARG A 52 -24.66 33.54 -11.79
CA ARG A 52 -24.04 32.93 -12.96
C ARG A 52 -22.66 32.36 -12.68
N ASP A 53 -21.85 33.05 -11.90
CA ASP A 53 -20.50 32.60 -11.53
C ASP A 53 -20.57 31.39 -10.59
N ILE A 54 -21.49 31.40 -9.64
CA ILE A 54 -21.75 30.23 -8.76
C ILE A 54 -22.16 29.02 -9.61
N ALA A 55 -23.03 29.19 -10.58
CA ALA A 55 -23.46 28.08 -11.43
C ALA A 55 -22.33 27.52 -12.30
N VAL A 56 -21.47 28.38 -12.87
CA VAL A 56 -20.34 27.97 -13.73
C VAL A 56 -19.26 27.25 -12.91
N TYR A 57 -18.81 27.84 -11.81
CA TYR A 57 -17.80 27.21 -10.94
C TYR A 57 -18.34 25.96 -10.24
N GLY A 58 -19.62 25.98 -9.83
CA GLY A 58 -20.27 24.81 -9.25
C GLY A 58 -20.37 23.65 -10.25
N ALA A 59 -20.71 23.92 -11.49
CA ALA A 59 -20.71 22.92 -12.56
C ALA A 59 -19.30 22.40 -12.84
N ALA A 60 -18.29 23.27 -12.88
CA ALA A 60 -16.90 22.87 -13.06
C ALA A 60 -16.40 21.97 -11.93
N LEU A 61 -16.72 22.28 -10.67
CA LEU A 61 -16.41 21.45 -9.51
C LEU A 61 -17.08 20.07 -9.59
N ALA A 62 -18.38 20.04 -10.00
CA ALA A 62 -19.11 18.79 -10.16
C ALA A 62 -18.50 17.88 -11.25
N VAL A 63 -18.11 18.49 -12.39
CA VAL A 63 -17.43 17.75 -13.48
C VAL A 63 -16.06 17.24 -13.04
N LEU A 64 -15.25 18.05 -12.35
CA LEU A 64 -13.95 17.65 -11.84
C LEU A 64 -14.07 16.53 -10.79
N ALA A 65 -15.05 16.64 -9.89
CA ALA A 65 -15.29 15.59 -8.89
C ALA A 65 -15.74 14.28 -9.54
N ALA A 66 -16.63 14.35 -10.55
CA ALA A 66 -17.04 13.18 -11.31
C ALA A 66 -15.87 12.55 -12.07
N ALA A 67 -15.01 13.38 -12.69
CA ALA A 67 -13.81 12.90 -13.38
C ALA A 67 -12.84 12.22 -12.41
N ALA A 68 -12.57 12.82 -11.23
CA ALA A 68 -11.72 12.24 -10.20
C ALA A 68 -12.26 10.90 -9.72
N LEU A 69 -13.57 10.78 -9.51
CA LEU A 69 -14.23 9.52 -9.14
C LEU A 69 -14.07 8.45 -10.22
N VAL A 70 -14.31 8.79 -11.48
CA VAL A 70 -14.16 7.87 -12.62
C VAL A 70 -12.71 7.37 -12.71
N PHE A 71 -11.73 8.27 -12.68
CA PHE A 71 -10.32 7.89 -12.71
C PHE A 71 -9.92 7.06 -11.49
N GLY A 72 -10.43 7.38 -10.29
CA GLY A 72 -10.20 6.58 -9.08
C GLY A 72 -10.76 5.15 -9.19
N VAL A 73 -11.97 4.99 -9.72
CA VAL A 73 -12.58 3.67 -9.95
C VAL A 73 -11.78 2.86 -10.98
N PHE A 74 -11.36 3.48 -12.09
CA PHE A 74 -10.51 2.79 -13.08
C PHE A 74 -9.14 2.44 -12.49
N ALA A 75 -8.48 3.34 -11.78
CA ALA A 75 -7.22 3.07 -11.10
C ALA A 75 -7.34 1.87 -10.17
N GLY A 76 -8.38 1.82 -9.31
CA GLY A 76 -8.64 0.71 -8.41
C GLY A 76 -8.89 -0.62 -9.14
N ARG A 77 -9.71 -0.60 -10.21
CA ARG A 77 -10.00 -1.81 -11.00
C ARG A 77 -8.75 -2.38 -11.68
N TRP A 78 -7.95 -1.53 -12.32
CA TRP A 78 -6.74 -1.95 -13.00
C TRP A 78 -5.63 -2.37 -12.01
N SER A 79 -5.52 -1.69 -10.87
CA SER A 79 -4.59 -2.07 -9.80
C SER A 79 -4.96 -3.44 -9.19
N ALA A 80 -6.25 -3.67 -8.91
CA ALA A 80 -6.73 -4.96 -8.43
C ALA A 80 -6.45 -6.10 -9.44
N ARG A 81 -6.64 -5.84 -10.74
CA ARG A 81 -6.30 -6.80 -11.80
C ARG A 81 -4.80 -7.09 -11.87
N ALA A 82 -3.97 -6.04 -11.83
CA ALA A 82 -2.52 -6.19 -11.86
C ALA A 82 -2.00 -6.99 -10.66
N SER A 83 -2.49 -6.69 -9.46
CA SER A 83 -2.09 -7.37 -8.23
C SER A 83 -2.58 -8.82 -8.17
N ALA A 84 -3.80 -9.11 -8.66
CA ALA A 84 -4.31 -10.47 -8.75
C ALA A 84 -3.51 -11.32 -9.75
N GLY A 85 -3.21 -10.77 -10.93
CA GLY A 85 -2.37 -11.45 -11.92
C GLY A 85 -0.94 -11.68 -11.43
N PHE A 86 -0.36 -10.70 -10.73
CA PHE A 86 0.94 -10.87 -10.08
C PHE A 86 0.93 -11.98 -9.03
N ALA A 87 -0.10 -12.04 -8.18
CA ALA A 87 -0.24 -13.09 -7.16
C ALA A 87 -0.45 -14.48 -7.78
N ALA A 88 -1.18 -14.57 -8.90
CA ALA A 88 -1.36 -15.82 -9.64
C ALA A 88 -0.02 -16.35 -10.17
N ASN A 89 0.76 -15.50 -10.83
CA ASN A 89 2.09 -15.85 -11.31
C ASN A 89 3.04 -16.25 -10.16
N LEU A 90 2.95 -15.55 -9.03
CA LEU A 90 3.79 -15.85 -7.86
C LEU A 90 3.41 -17.21 -7.24
N ARG A 91 2.11 -17.56 -7.20
CA ARG A 91 1.65 -18.90 -6.77
C ARG A 91 2.15 -20.00 -7.70
N GLU A 92 2.07 -19.78 -9.00
CA GLU A 92 2.59 -20.71 -10.02
C GLU A 92 4.10 -20.92 -9.85
N ASP A 93 4.87 -19.83 -9.76
CA ASP A 93 6.33 -19.88 -9.58
C ASP A 93 6.71 -20.61 -8.27
N MET A 94 5.97 -20.38 -7.19
CA MET A 94 6.18 -21.09 -5.92
C MET A 94 5.80 -22.57 -6.02
N PHE A 95 4.68 -22.89 -6.67
CA PHE A 95 4.21 -24.26 -6.83
C PHE A 95 5.24 -25.10 -7.62
N VAL A 96 5.72 -24.59 -8.74
CA VAL A 96 6.77 -25.26 -9.54
C VAL A 96 8.03 -25.48 -8.73
N ARG A 97 8.44 -24.53 -7.89
CA ARG A 97 9.61 -24.69 -7.02
C ARG A 97 9.39 -25.77 -5.96
N VAL A 98 8.22 -25.79 -5.32
CA VAL A 98 7.88 -26.80 -4.29
C VAL A 98 7.84 -28.20 -4.89
N GLN A 99 7.37 -28.35 -6.13
CA GLN A 99 7.40 -29.65 -6.82
C GLN A 99 8.83 -30.17 -7.08
N GLY A 100 9.81 -29.26 -7.18
CA GLY A 100 11.23 -29.61 -7.32
C GLY A 100 11.94 -29.94 -6.00
N PHE A 101 11.25 -29.84 -4.85
CA PHE A 101 11.85 -30.12 -3.55
C PHE A 101 12.05 -31.62 -3.35
N SER A 102 13.17 -32.00 -2.75
CA SER A 102 13.42 -33.35 -2.26
C SER A 102 12.56 -33.63 -1.01
N PHE A 103 12.33 -34.91 -0.70
CA PHE A 103 11.60 -35.31 0.52
C PHE A 103 12.22 -34.70 1.79
N SER A 104 13.55 -34.65 1.85
CA SER A 104 14.28 -34.03 2.98
C SER A 104 14.00 -32.52 3.13
N GLU A 105 13.78 -31.82 2.04
CA GLU A 105 13.43 -30.38 2.06
C GLU A 105 11.97 -30.16 2.48
N ILE A 106 11.06 -31.02 2.03
CA ILE A 106 9.65 -30.97 2.43
C ILE A 106 9.50 -31.20 3.95
N ASP A 107 10.22 -32.18 4.50
CA ASP A 107 10.21 -32.46 5.94
C ASP A 107 10.75 -31.27 6.76
N LYS A 108 11.75 -30.56 6.23
CA LYS A 108 12.33 -29.40 6.87
C LYS A 108 11.37 -28.21 6.96
N PHE A 109 10.51 -28.01 5.98
CA PHE A 109 9.59 -26.87 5.91
C PHE A 109 8.19 -27.15 6.47
N SER A 110 7.80 -28.37 6.72
CA SER A 110 6.45 -28.86 6.99
C SER A 110 5.41 -28.50 5.92
N ALA A 111 4.53 -29.42 5.57
CA ALA A 111 3.48 -29.19 4.56
C ALA A 111 2.55 -28.03 4.95
N ALA A 112 2.19 -27.92 6.24
CA ALA A 112 1.34 -26.84 6.75
C ALA A 112 1.97 -25.45 6.53
N SER A 113 3.28 -25.31 6.76
CA SER A 113 4.00 -24.04 6.51
C SER A 113 4.03 -23.66 5.03
N LEU A 114 4.22 -24.65 4.14
CA LEU A 114 4.19 -24.41 2.69
C LEU A 114 2.81 -23.95 2.22
N VAL A 115 1.74 -24.57 2.73
CA VAL A 115 0.36 -24.14 2.41
C VAL A 115 0.11 -22.71 2.89
N THR A 116 0.50 -22.37 4.11
CA THR A 116 0.33 -20.98 4.64
C THR A 116 1.08 -19.96 3.80
N ARG A 117 2.30 -20.28 3.34
CA ARG A 117 3.08 -19.39 2.45
C ARG A 117 2.41 -19.21 1.10
N MET A 118 1.86 -20.28 0.52
CA MET A 118 1.19 -20.22 -0.79
C MET A 118 -0.18 -19.54 -0.74
N THR A 119 -0.80 -19.46 0.43
CA THR A 119 -2.12 -18.84 0.61
C THR A 119 -1.99 -17.45 1.25
N THR A 120 -1.68 -17.40 2.52
CA THR A 120 -1.71 -16.16 3.32
C THR A 120 -0.59 -15.21 2.95
N ASP A 121 0.65 -15.69 2.83
CA ASP A 121 1.78 -14.79 2.55
C ASP A 121 1.67 -14.20 1.15
N ILE A 122 1.27 -14.97 0.15
CA ILE A 122 1.05 -14.44 -1.21
C ILE A 122 -0.08 -13.42 -1.22
N THR A 123 -1.15 -13.64 -0.45
CA THR A 123 -2.26 -12.67 -0.35
C THR A 123 -1.79 -11.38 0.31
N ASN A 124 -0.93 -11.44 1.32
CA ASN A 124 -0.32 -10.26 1.94
C ASN A 124 0.57 -9.51 0.95
N VAL A 125 1.37 -10.23 0.16
CA VAL A 125 2.22 -9.63 -0.91
C VAL A 125 1.34 -9.01 -2.01
N GLN A 126 0.23 -9.64 -2.39
CA GLN A 126 -0.75 -9.09 -3.33
C GLN A 126 -1.33 -7.76 -2.84
N ASN A 127 -1.76 -7.71 -1.57
CA ASN A 127 -2.32 -6.51 -0.96
C ASN A 127 -1.27 -5.40 -0.87
N ALA A 128 -0.04 -5.72 -0.44
CA ALA A 128 1.06 -4.77 -0.41
C ALA A 128 1.38 -4.21 -1.81
N PHE A 129 1.40 -5.05 -2.84
CA PHE A 129 1.62 -4.64 -4.22
C PHE A 129 0.51 -3.71 -4.73
N ASN A 130 -0.76 -4.03 -4.43
CA ASN A 130 -1.90 -3.17 -4.74
C ASN A 130 -1.78 -1.79 -4.09
N MET A 131 -1.44 -1.74 -2.80
CA MET A 131 -1.22 -0.48 -2.07
C MET A 131 -0.07 0.33 -2.67
N ILE A 132 1.04 -0.32 -3.03
CA ILE A 132 2.20 0.34 -3.63
C ILE A 132 1.84 0.96 -4.97
N ILE A 133 1.13 0.26 -5.86
CA ILE A 133 0.71 0.79 -7.17
C ILE A 133 -0.14 2.06 -6.99
N CYS A 134 -1.11 2.02 -6.07
CA CYS A 134 -2.00 3.15 -5.84
C CYS A 134 -1.28 4.33 -5.16
N ALA A 135 -0.45 4.07 -4.14
CA ALA A 135 0.18 5.11 -3.34
C ALA A 135 1.44 5.70 -3.99
N ALA A 136 2.24 4.87 -4.68
CA ALA A 136 3.55 5.26 -5.21
C ALA A 136 3.51 6.38 -6.24
N VAL A 137 2.38 6.58 -6.89
CA VAL A 137 2.19 7.66 -7.89
C VAL A 137 1.32 8.77 -7.35
N ARG A 138 0.23 8.44 -6.66
CA ARG A 138 -0.68 9.44 -6.10
C ARG A 138 0.04 10.38 -5.14
N VAL A 139 0.84 9.85 -4.22
CA VAL A 139 1.54 10.65 -3.20
C VAL A 139 2.57 11.61 -3.80
N PRO A 140 3.50 11.19 -4.69
CA PRO A 140 4.43 12.14 -5.33
C PRO A 140 3.73 13.16 -6.21
N VAL A 141 2.70 12.79 -6.97
CA VAL A 141 1.95 13.73 -7.82
C VAL A 141 1.28 14.79 -6.95
N MET A 142 0.60 14.41 -5.88
CA MET A 142 -0.01 15.34 -4.93
C MET A 142 1.04 16.25 -4.28
N MET A 143 2.18 15.70 -3.88
CA MET A 143 3.26 16.46 -3.25
C MET A 143 3.83 17.52 -4.20
N VAL A 144 4.20 17.12 -5.42
CA VAL A 144 4.74 18.05 -6.43
C VAL A 144 3.72 19.13 -6.78
N PHE A 145 2.45 18.72 -7.02
CA PHE A 145 1.39 19.67 -7.36
C PHE A 145 1.14 20.66 -6.22
N SER A 146 1.07 20.20 -4.97
CA SER A 146 0.87 21.06 -3.79
C SER A 146 2.00 22.06 -3.61
N VAL A 147 3.25 21.63 -3.81
CA VAL A 147 4.42 22.54 -3.74
C VAL A 147 4.34 23.58 -4.84
N VAL A 148 4.11 23.16 -6.10
CA VAL A 148 4.00 24.07 -7.24
C VAL A 148 2.88 25.07 -7.02
N MET A 149 1.70 24.63 -6.61
CA MET A 149 0.55 25.51 -6.36
C MET A 149 0.78 26.46 -5.19
N SER A 150 1.49 26.03 -4.15
CA SER A 150 1.87 26.90 -3.05
C SER A 150 2.73 28.08 -3.53
N PHE A 151 3.66 27.84 -4.43
CA PHE A 151 4.47 28.91 -5.05
C PHE A 151 3.66 29.82 -5.95
N VAL A 152 2.66 29.29 -6.66
CA VAL A 152 1.78 30.10 -7.54
C VAL A 152 0.87 31.04 -6.73
N ILE A 153 0.34 30.55 -5.59
CA ILE A 153 -0.59 31.31 -4.76
C ILE A 153 0.16 32.37 -3.93
N SER A 154 1.21 31.94 -3.22
CA SER A 154 1.99 32.86 -2.39
C SER A 154 3.42 32.32 -2.20
N PRO A 155 4.41 32.90 -2.92
CA PRO A 155 5.81 32.46 -2.77
C PRO A 155 6.34 32.58 -1.34
N HIS A 156 5.85 33.54 -0.57
CA HIS A 156 6.30 33.76 0.81
C HIS A 156 5.86 32.62 1.74
N LEU A 157 4.63 32.16 1.59
CA LEU A 157 4.09 31.00 2.36
C LEU A 157 4.65 29.68 1.87
N ALA A 158 5.02 29.58 0.58
CA ALA A 158 5.57 28.35 -0.01
C ALA A 158 6.88 27.91 0.66
N TRP A 159 7.74 28.85 1.08
CA TRP A 159 8.97 28.55 1.80
C TRP A 159 8.71 27.91 3.17
N ILE A 160 7.64 28.29 3.85
CA ILE A 160 7.23 27.68 5.12
C ILE A 160 6.83 26.22 4.88
N PHE A 161 6.03 25.96 3.83
CA PHE A 161 5.66 24.60 3.46
C PHE A 161 6.87 23.74 3.08
N LEU A 162 7.80 24.32 2.30
CA LEU A 162 9.01 23.62 1.89
C LEU A 162 9.90 23.25 3.09
N ALA A 163 9.95 24.09 4.12
CA ALA A 163 10.66 23.81 5.37
C ALA A 163 9.93 22.75 6.24
N CYS A 164 8.60 22.74 6.23
CA CYS A 164 7.83 21.75 7.00
C CYS A 164 7.98 20.32 6.48
N VAL A 165 8.14 20.11 5.16
CA VAL A 165 8.26 18.77 4.56
C VAL A 165 9.43 17.98 5.14
N PRO A 166 10.70 18.49 5.17
CA PRO A 166 11.80 17.76 5.75
C PRO A 166 11.68 17.57 7.28
N VAL A 167 11.06 18.55 7.98
CA VAL A 167 10.82 18.43 9.42
C VAL A 167 9.85 17.28 9.71
N LEU A 168 8.72 17.24 9.01
CA LEU A 168 7.76 16.14 9.15
C LEU A 168 8.37 14.78 8.74
N GLY A 169 9.12 14.75 7.64
CA GLY A 169 9.86 13.56 7.22
C GLY A 169 10.84 13.08 8.27
N GLY A 170 11.60 13.98 8.88
CA GLY A 170 12.51 13.68 9.97
C GLY A 170 11.81 13.12 11.22
N ILE A 171 10.67 13.72 11.59
CA ILE A 171 9.83 13.22 12.71
C ILE A 171 9.33 11.81 12.42
N ILE A 172 8.83 11.55 11.22
CA ILE A 172 8.34 10.21 10.83
C ILE A 172 9.47 9.18 10.90
N VAL A 173 10.62 9.48 10.31
CA VAL A 173 11.81 8.61 10.36
C VAL A 173 12.24 8.36 11.82
N PHE A 174 12.24 9.38 12.65
CA PHE A 174 12.56 9.27 14.08
C PHE A 174 11.57 8.35 14.81
N ILE A 175 10.26 8.54 14.60
CA ILE A 175 9.22 7.69 15.22
C ILE A 175 9.38 6.24 14.76
N VAL A 176 9.51 5.98 13.45
CA VAL A 176 9.67 4.62 12.90
C VAL A 176 10.93 3.96 13.46
N SER A 177 12.06 4.66 13.50
CA SER A 177 13.32 4.12 14.02
C SER A 177 13.25 3.75 15.50
N ARG A 178 12.44 4.47 16.28
CA ARG A 178 12.22 4.17 17.70
C ARG A 178 11.15 3.12 17.95
N ALA A 179 10.11 3.09 17.13
CA ALA A 179 9.01 2.14 17.24
C ALA A 179 9.42 0.72 16.82
N THR A 180 10.17 0.57 15.73
CA THR A 180 10.57 -0.73 15.18
C THR A 180 11.26 -1.65 16.21
N PRO A 181 12.29 -1.21 16.98
CA PRO A 181 12.91 -2.08 17.98
C PRO A 181 11.98 -2.45 19.14
N VAL A 182 11.02 -1.58 19.48
CA VAL A 182 10.01 -1.89 20.50
C VAL A 182 9.08 -2.99 20.01
N PHE A 183 8.55 -2.88 18.80
CA PHE A 183 7.73 -3.92 18.18
C PHE A 183 8.48 -5.26 18.09
N ASN A 184 9.74 -5.26 17.67
CA ASN A 184 10.55 -6.47 17.60
C ASN A 184 10.75 -7.14 18.98
N ARG A 185 10.84 -6.36 20.04
CA ARG A 185 10.89 -6.91 21.43
C ARG A 185 9.55 -7.51 21.85
N VAL A 186 8.46 -6.85 21.50
CA VAL A 186 7.11 -7.34 21.79
C VAL A 186 6.86 -8.66 21.05
N PHE A 187 7.17 -8.74 19.75
CA PHE A 187 7.02 -9.99 18.98
C PHE A 187 7.83 -11.15 19.59
N LYS A 188 9.10 -10.91 19.97
CA LYS A 188 9.89 -11.94 20.64
C LYS A 188 9.27 -12.44 21.96
N LYS A 189 8.60 -11.54 22.72
CA LYS A 189 7.89 -11.94 23.94
C LYS A 189 6.60 -12.72 23.64
N TYR A 190 5.89 -12.36 22.55
CA TYR A 190 4.74 -13.14 22.07
C TYR A 190 5.16 -14.54 21.60
N ASP A 191 6.29 -14.66 20.91
CA ASP A 191 6.81 -15.98 20.49
C ASP A 191 7.16 -16.84 21.72
N ALA A 192 7.83 -16.29 22.71
CA ALA A 192 8.14 -16.99 23.96
C ALA A 192 6.87 -17.38 24.75
N LEU A 193 5.86 -16.52 24.79
CA LEU A 193 4.57 -16.83 25.38
C LEU A 193 3.87 -17.99 24.67
N ASN A 194 3.82 -17.94 23.34
CA ASN A 194 3.23 -19.02 22.54
C ASN A 194 3.97 -20.36 22.72
N GLU A 195 5.29 -20.31 22.83
CA GLU A 195 6.11 -21.50 23.12
C GLU A 195 5.78 -22.08 24.49
N SER A 196 5.70 -21.24 25.54
CA SER A 196 5.32 -21.64 26.90
C SER A 196 3.89 -22.22 26.96
N VAL A 197 2.94 -21.61 26.22
CA VAL A 197 1.57 -22.13 26.15
C VAL A 197 1.54 -23.49 25.46
N ASN A 198 2.27 -23.67 24.36
CA ASN A 198 2.37 -24.93 23.65
C ASN A 198 3.02 -26.02 24.52
N GLU A 199 4.05 -25.68 25.29
CA GLU A 199 4.70 -26.58 26.22
C GLU A 199 3.73 -27.02 27.33
N ASN A 200 3.01 -26.08 27.94
CA ASN A 200 1.98 -26.37 28.96
C ASN A 200 0.86 -27.27 28.40
N VAL A 201 0.36 -27.01 27.19
CA VAL A 201 -0.66 -27.86 26.55
C VAL A 201 -0.13 -29.28 26.29
N ARG A 202 1.13 -29.42 25.88
CA ARG A 202 1.77 -30.72 25.73
C ARG A 202 1.94 -31.44 27.09
N ALA A 203 2.38 -30.72 28.13
CA ALA A 203 2.55 -31.24 29.48
C ALA A 203 1.21 -31.72 30.07
N ILE A 204 0.13 -30.95 29.91
CA ILE A 204 -1.22 -31.36 30.34
C ILE A 204 -1.66 -32.68 29.67
N ARG A 205 -1.33 -32.87 28.39
CA ARG A 205 -1.65 -34.13 27.67
C ARG A 205 -0.91 -35.33 28.30
N VAL A 206 0.35 -35.14 28.66
CA VAL A 206 1.17 -36.16 29.32
C VAL A 206 0.58 -36.48 30.72
N VAL A 207 0.31 -35.44 31.54
CA VAL A 207 -0.29 -35.62 32.87
C VAL A 207 -1.64 -36.35 32.77
N LYS A 208 -2.49 -35.99 31.80
CA LYS A 208 -3.79 -36.62 31.60
C LYS A 208 -3.69 -38.10 31.15
N THR A 209 -2.58 -38.47 30.54
CA THR A 209 -2.31 -39.87 30.15
C THR A 209 -1.87 -40.71 31.34
N TYR A 210 -1.17 -40.11 32.32
CA TYR A 210 -0.69 -40.82 33.53
C TYR A 210 -1.66 -40.78 34.71
N VAL A 211 -2.63 -39.85 34.74
CA VAL A 211 -3.66 -39.74 35.80
C VAL A 211 -4.95 -40.47 35.43
N ARG A 212 -4.89 -41.52 34.63
CA ARG A 212 -6.00 -42.43 34.39
C ARG A 212 -5.90 -43.59 35.38
N GLY A 213 -6.22 -43.31 36.62
CA GLY A 213 -6.55 -44.23 37.67
C GLY A 213 -7.85 -43.81 38.30
#